data_6e2011ca66052c287623c1004a8f4472
#
_entry.id   6e2011ca66052c287623c1004a8f4472
#
_cell.length_a   1.000
_cell.length_b   1.000
_cell.length_c   1.000
_cell.angle_alpha   90.00
_cell.angle_beta   90.00
_cell.angle_gamma   90.00
#
_symmetry.space_group_name_H-M   'P 1'
#
loop_
_entity.id
_entity.type
_entity.pdbx_description
1 polymer ?
#
loop_
_entity_poly.entity_id
_entity_poly.type
_entity_poly.pdbx_seq_one_letter_code
_entity_poly.pdbx_strand_id
1 'polypeptide(L)'
;MVSRPRFSILMPTHSRVDVIGMAIQSVLDQTVEDFELLVVGDGCAPGTAGVVADFHDTRIRFFDLPKAPSFGYANRNIALREARGDLIGFAADDDLLFPDHFEVLADGLKNGAAIAYSQALWISSDGIAAPFLTNLELADEFRFFMENGNTIPASCFLYRAECLPSRDVWPEDIASAADWRLWQRIIRENPHNPFSYCRVPTVLHFSAAWKNSRHSAAAEFATLLDIADRAAWWPSTLRVSVTKASNEQYEYSNLMHMAPATWSEQTRRAVSDLVARLAWEDVQATRPTLAKVEAENAALRLEIAALHQSASWRVTAPLRKIATSLRRKSPQN
;
A
#
# COMPACT_ATOMS: atom_id res chain seq x y z
N MET A 1 33.05 12.37 -16.76
CA MET A 1 32.58 11.03 -16.38
C MET A 1 31.18 11.24 -15.81
N VAL A 2 30.16 10.59 -16.35
CA VAL A 2 28.81 10.61 -15.77
C VAL A 2 28.91 9.89 -14.43
N SER A 3 28.58 10.56 -13.32
CA SER A 3 28.58 9.94 -11.99
C SER A 3 27.60 8.77 -11.99
N ARG A 4 27.94 7.69 -11.29
CA ARG A 4 27.05 6.54 -11.11
C ARG A 4 25.83 7.03 -10.30
N PRO A 5 24.59 6.82 -10.79
CA PRO A 5 23.41 7.23 -10.04
C PRO A 5 23.30 6.40 -8.75
N ARG A 6 22.77 7.02 -7.69
CA ARG A 6 22.46 6.33 -6.46
C ARG A 6 21.21 5.47 -6.59
N PHE A 7 20.22 5.95 -7.34
CA PHE A 7 18.94 5.27 -7.52
C PHE A 7 18.77 4.80 -8.97
N SER A 8 18.24 3.59 -9.17
CA SER A 8 17.65 3.15 -10.42
C SER A 8 16.16 2.93 -10.20
N ILE A 9 15.33 3.71 -10.89
CA ILE A 9 13.88 3.67 -10.75
C ILE A 9 13.30 2.90 -11.93
N LEU A 10 12.61 1.79 -11.67
CA LEU A 10 11.99 0.96 -12.68
C LEU A 10 10.53 1.41 -12.90
N MET A 11 10.19 1.79 -14.14
CA MET A 11 8.83 2.17 -14.53
C MET A 11 8.37 1.29 -15.70
N PRO A 12 7.72 0.16 -15.45
CA PRO A 12 7.12 -0.64 -16.51
C PRO A 12 5.89 0.04 -17.09
N THR A 13 5.71 -0.06 -18.41
CA THR A 13 4.56 0.51 -19.11
C THR A 13 4.11 -0.36 -20.28
N HIS A 14 2.83 -0.27 -20.66
CA HIS A 14 2.26 -0.98 -21.79
C HIS A 14 1.26 -0.13 -22.57
N SER A 15 0.14 0.28 -21.97
CA SER A 15 -0.98 0.92 -22.66
C SER A 15 -1.46 2.21 -21.96
N ARG A 16 -0.52 3.01 -21.43
CA ARG A 16 -0.79 4.16 -20.54
C ARG A 16 -0.34 5.50 -21.13
N VAL A 17 -0.44 5.67 -22.47
CA VAL A 17 0.01 6.89 -23.19
C VAL A 17 -0.52 8.17 -22.56
N ASP A 18 -1.79 8.15 -22.10
CA ASP A 18 -2.48 9.35 -21.59
C ASP A 18 -2.00 9.79 -20.20
N VAL A 19 -1.35 8.91 -19.43
CA VAL A 19 -1.04 9.17 -18.03
C VAL A 19 0.44 8.99 -17.68
N ILE A 20 1.21 8.22 -18.46
CA ILE A 20 2.62 7.97 -18.19
C ILE A 20 3.45 9.26 -18.09
N GLY A 21 3.10 10.30 -18.85
CA GLY A 21 3.81 11.59 -18.78
C GLY A 21 3.76 12.21 -17.39
N MET A 22 2.62 12.13 -16.70
CA MET A 22 2.48 12.63 -15.33
C MET A 22 3.28 11.77 -14.33
N ALA A 23 3.30 10.46 -14.50
CA ALA A 23 4.11 9.57 -13.68
C ALA A 23 5.61 9.84 -13.86
N ILE A 24 6.10 10.00 -15.09
CA ILE A 24 7.50 10.40 -15.39
C ILE A 24 7.82 11.74 -14.72
N GLN A 25 6.94 12.74 -14.88
CA GLN A 25 7.16 14.07 -14.29
C GLN A 25 7.30 13.97 -12.76
N SER A 26 6.46 13.17 -12.09
CA SER A 26 6.54 13.00 -10.63
C SER A 26 7.87 12.36 -10.17
N VAL A 27 8.53 11.57 -11.02
CA VAL A 27 9.87 11.04 -10.77
C VAL A 27 10.94 12.11 -11.04
N LEU A 28 10.79 12.93 -12.08
CA LEU A 28 11.73 14.00 -12.40
C LEU A 28 11.71 15.13 -11.37
N ASP A 29 10.57 15.36 -10.72
CA ASP A 29 10.35 16.39 -9.69
C ASP A 29 10.82 15.95 -8.28
N GLN A 30 11.52 14.81 -8.15
CA GLN A 30 12.03 14.36 -6.86
C GLN A 30 13.11 15.29 -6.30
N THR A 31 13.14 15.39 -4.95
CA THR A 31 14.19 16.18 -4.24
C THR A 31 15.60 15.59 -4.42
N VAL A 32 15.70 14.30 -4.74
CA VAL A 32 16.96 13.64 -5.09
C VAL A 32 17.22 13.78 -6.59
N GLU A 33 18.45 14.10 -6.99
CA GLU A 33 18.82 14.31 -8.40
C GLU A 33 19.66 13.16 -8.99
N ASP A 34 20.29 12.35 -8.15
CA ASP A 34 21.26 11.31 -8.50
C ASP A 34 20.59 9.96 -8.85
N PHE A 35 19.64 9.99 -9.77
CA PHE A 35 18.89 8.81 -10.21
C PHE A 35 18.97 8.60 -11.72
N GLU A 36 18.65 7.37 -12.14
CA GLU A 36 18.23 7.05 -13.50
C GLU A 36 16.81 6.48 -13.48
N LEU A 37 16.00 6.83 -14.47
CA LEU A 37 14.66 6.30 -14.69
C LEU A 37 14.69 5.31 -15.86
N LEU A 38 14.41 4.05 -15.55
CA LEU A 38 14.33 2.97 -16.52
C LEU A 38 12.87 2.76 -16.91
N VAL A 39 12.42 3.40 -17.97
CA VAL A 39 11.08 3.21 -18.54
C VAL A 39 11.10 1.94 -19.38
N VAL A 40 10.30 0.94 -18.97
CA VAL A 40 10.33 -0.40 -19.55
C VAL A 40 9.05 -0.67 -20.30
N GLY A 41 9.09 -0.48 -21.60
CA GLY A 41 8.00 -0.81 -22.53
C GLY A 41 7.83 -2.32 -22.67
N ASP A 42 6.57 -2.77 -22.69
CA ASP A 42 6.18 -4.16 -22.86
C ASP A 42 5.17 -4.29 -24.00
N GLY A 43 5.61 -4.06 -25.24
CA GLY A 43 4.77 -3.94 -26.42
C GLY A 43 3.84 -2.73 -26.31
N CYS A 44 4.45 -1.56 -26.18
CA CYS A 44 3.76 -0.32 -25.91
C CYS A 44 2.76 0.09 -26.99
N ALA A 45 1.72 0.83 -26.59
CA ALA A 45 0.82 1.49 -27.51
C ALA A 45 1.55 2.55 -28.36
N PRO A 46 1.13 2.78 -29.61
CA PRO A 46 1.67 3.87 -30.42
C PRO A 46 1.61 5.21 -29.69
N GLY A 47 2.70 5.99 -29.76
CA GLY A 47 2.81 7.28 -29.09
C GLY A 47 3.58 7.25 -27.77
N THR A 48 3.69 6.10 -27.08
CA THR A 48 4.42 6.01 -25.79
C THR A 48 5.86 6.49 -25.92
N ALA A 49 6.58 6.04 -26.97
CA ALA A 49 7.95 6.47 -27.23
C ALA A 49 8.08 7.99 -27.41
N GLY A 50 7.10 8.62 -28.10
CA GLY A 50 7.05 10.07 -28.25
C GLY A 50 6.91 10.79 -26.92
N VAL A 51 5.94 10.37 -26.08
CA VAL A 51 5.73 10.96 -24.75
C VAL A 51 7.02 10.87 -23.90
N VAL A 52 7.71 9.74 -23.92
CA VAL A 52 8.97 9.58 -23.18
C VAL A 52 10.07 10.48 -23.73
N ALA A 53 10.19 10.58 -25.07
CA ALA A 53 11.22 11.37 -25.74
C ALA A 53 11.03 12.88 -25.53
N ASP A 54 9.80 13.36 -25.40
CA ASP A 54 9.49 14.78 -25.23
C ASP A 54 10.04 15.39 -23.92
N PHE A 55 10.39 14.58 -22.93
CA PHE A 55 11.04 15.04 -21.70
C PHE A 55 12.46 15.55 -21.92
N HIS A 56 13.17 15.08 -22.95
CA HIS A 56 14.55 15.45 -23.25
C HIS A 56 15.53 15.36 -22.04
N ASP A 57 15.24 14.49 -21.06
CA ASP A 57 16.02 14.31 -19.84
C ASP A 57 16.97 13.12 -19.97
N THR A 58 18.27 13.36 -19.81
CA THR A 58 19.32 12.33 -19.96
C THR A 58 19.31 11.26 -18.86
N ARG A 59 18.56 11.47 -17.78
CA ARG A 59 18.36 10.49 -16.72
C ARG A 59 17.37 9.39 -17.14
N ILE A 60 16.53 9.65 -18.16
CA ILE A 60 15.55 8.68 -18.68
C ILE A 60 16.22 7.74 -19.68
N ARG A 61 16.01 6.45 -19.50
CA ARG A 61 16.39 5.39 -20.42
C ARG A 61 15.15 4.59 -20.79
N PHE A 62 14.75 4.67 -22.05
CA PHE A 62 13.58 3.95 -22.54
C PHE A 62 13.99 2.61 -23.19
N PHE A 63 13.41 1.53 -22.71
CA PHE A 63 13.54 0.18 -23.23
C PHE A 63 12.26 -0.17 -23.98
N ASP A 64 12.25 0.06 -25.29
CA ASP A 64 11.10 -0.30 -26.14
C ASP A 64 11.18 -1.77 -26.53
N LEU A 65 10.59 -2.63 -25.70
CA LEU A 65 10.70 -4.07 -25.85
C LEU A 65 9.38 -4.65 -26.37
N PRO A 66 9.42 -5.75 -27.15
CA PRO A 66 8.22 -6.44 -27.60
C PRO A 66 7.44 -7.00 -26.39
N LYS A 67 6.13 -7.23 -26.60
CA LYS A 67 5.26 -7.79 -25.56
C LYS A 67 5.80 -9.14 -25.08
N ALA A 68 6.11 -9.22 -23.80
CA ALA A 68 6.49 -10.45 -23.12
C ALA A 68 5.25 -11.13 -22.47
N PRO A 69 5.35 -12.42 -22.11
CA PRO A 69 4.30 -13.11 -21.38
C PRO A 69 3.92 -12.42 -20.08
N SER A 70 2.70 -12.69 -19.61
CA SER A 70 2.15 -12.15 -18.37
C SER A 70 2.13 -10.61 -18.38
N PHE A 71 2.71 -9.96 -17.40
CA PHE A 71 2.79 -8.49 -17.29
C PHE A 71 4.21 -7.96 -17.62
N GLY A 72 4.94 -8.61 -18.52
CA GLY A 72 6.26 -8.13 -18.96
C GLY A 72 7.36 -8.27 -17.93
N TYR A 73 7.32 -9.28 -17.08
CA TYR A 73 8.33 -9.48 -16.02
C TYR A 73 9.73 -9.73 -16.57
N ALA A 74 9.84 -10.48 -17.69
CA ALA A 74 11.10 -10.68 -18.41
C ALA A 74 11.70 -9.34 -18.89
N ASN A 75 10.86 -8.43 -19.41
CA ASN A 75 11.30 -7.11 -19.86
C ASN A 75 11.83 -6.26 -18.70
N ARG A 76 11.23 -6.38 -17.50
CA ARG A 76 11.75 -5.72 -16.28
C ARG A 76 13.13 -6.25 -15.88
N ASN A 77 13.38 -7.55 -16.01
CA ASN A 77 14.69 -8.15 -15.76
C ASN A 77 15.73 -7.64 -16.77
N ILE A 78 15.37 -7.49 -18.06
CA ILE A 78 16.27 -6.91 -19.08
C ILE A 78 16.72 -5.51 -18.64
N ALA A 79 15.79 -4.64 -18.24
CA ALA A 79 16.13 -3.28 -17.81
C ALA A 79 16.94 -3.27 -16.51
N LEU A 80 16.62 -4.15 -15.55
CA LEU A 80 17.34 -4.22 -14.28
C LEU A 80 18.78 -4.70 -14.42
N ARG A 81 19.09 -5.57 -15.40
CA ARG A 81 20.50 -5.92 -15.71
C ARG A 81 21.34 -4.70 -16.07
N GLU A 82 20.71 -3.69 -16.67
CA GLU A 82 21.33 -2.42 -17.05
C GLU A 82 21.30 -1.35 -15.95
N ALA A 83 20.64 -1.63 -14.82
CA ALA A 83 20.53 -0.71 -13.70
C ALA A 83 21.89 -0.48 -13.03
N ARG A 84 22.22 0.79 -12.76
CA ARG A 84 23.51 1.22 -12.22
C ARG A 84 23.43 1.66 -10.75
N GLY A 85 22.23 1.94 -10.23
CA GLY A 85 22.01 2.40 -8.88
C GLY A 85 22.27 1.33 -7.82
N ASP A 86 22.60 1.79 -6.61
CA ASP A 86 22.74 0.95 -5.42
C ASP A 86 21.38 0.73 -4.72
N LEU A 87 20.44 1.64 -4.96
CA LEU A 87 19.05 1.57 -4.51
C LEU A 87 18.12 1.40 -5.70
N ILE A 88 17.22 0.42 -5.62
CA ILE A 88 16.27 0.11 -6.68
C ILE A 88 14.88 0.49 -6.21
N GLY A 89 14.28 1.46 -6.89
CA GLY A 89 12.90 1.89 -6.69
C GLY A 89 11.97 1.37 -7.78
N PHE A 90 10.69 1.45 -7.51
CA PHE A 90 9.63 1.14 -8.47
C PHE A 90 8.67 2.33 -8.57
N ALA A 91 8.25 2.68 -9.77
CA ALA A 91 7.21 3.66 -10.03
C ALA A 91 6.24 3.07 -11.05
N ALA A 92 4.99 2.86 -10.69
CA ALA A 92 3.97 2.47 -11.66
C ALA A 92 3.71 3.62 -12.64
N ASP A 93 3.40 3.29 -13.88
CA ASP A 93 3.15 4.27 -14.95
C ASP A 93 1.82 5.02 -14.81
N ASP A 94 1.04 4.68 -13.77
CA ASP A 94 -0.23 5.32 -13.40
C ASP A 94 -0.27 5.87 -11.96
N ASP A 95 0.83 5.80 -11.22
CA ASP A 95 0.95 6.41 -9.88
C ASP A 95 1.65 7.78 -9.95
N LEU A 96 1.48 8.60 -8.90
CA LEU A 96 2.25 9.82 -8.69
C LEU A 96 3.02 9.71 -7.37
N LEU A 97 4.31 10.05 -7.42
CA LEU A 97 5.18 10.04 -6.25
C LEU A 97 5.23 11.44 -5.62
N PHE A 98 5.17 11.53 -4.29
CA PHE A 98 5.42 12.79 -3.60
C PHE A 98 6.84 13.27 -3.89
N PRO A 99 7.12 14.56 -3.91
CA PRO A 99 8.42 15.10 -4.28
C PRO A 99 9.61 14.58 -3.48
N ASP A 100 9.40 14.17 -2.24
CA ASP A 100 10.42 13.64 -1.32
C ASP A 100 10.38 12.11 -1.16
N HIS A 101 9.69 11.40 -2.06
CA HIS A 101 9.45 9.96 -1.94
C HIS A 101 10.74 9.14 -1.79
N PHE A 102 11.71 9.31 -2.70
CA PHE A 102 12.95 8.54 -2.65
C PHE A 102 13.86 8.98 -1.51
N GLU A 103 13.82 10.24 -1.10
CA GLU A 103 14.53 10.72 0.08
C GLU A 103 14.02 10.06 1.35
N VAL A 104 12.70 10.03 1.56
CA VAL A 104 12.04 9.39 2.71
C VAL A 104 12.37 7.90 2.77
N LEU A 105 12.27 7.18 1.65
CA LEU A 105 12.57 5.76 1.62
C LEU A 105 14.07 5.47 1.82
N ALA A 106 14.95 6.28 1.24
CA ALA A 106 16.40 6.13 1.44
C ALA A 106 16.81 6.41 2.88
N ASP A 107 16.16 7.34 3.56
CA ASP A 107 16.33 7.57 4.98
C ASP A 107 15.90 6.37 5.82
N GLY A 108 14.81 5.74 5.46
CA GLY A 108 14.38 4.48 6.05
C GLY A 108 15.39 3.35 5.94
N LEU A 109 16.21 3.34 4.88
CA LEU A 109 17.27 2.35 4.69
C LEU A 109 18.57 2.64 5.47
N LYS A 110 18.75 3.82 6.08
CA LYS A 110 19.96 4.17 6.84
C LYS A 110 20.24 3.25 8.02
N ASN A 111 19.20 2.59 8.55
CA ASN A 111 19.30 1.60 9.61
C ASN A 111 19.85 0.24 9.15
N GLY A 112 20.17 0.08 7.86
CA GLY A 112 20.66 -1.17 7.28
C GLY A 112 19.58 -2.15 6.82
N ALA A 113 18.29 -1.77 6.81
CA ALA A 113 17.21 -2.61 6.31
C ALA A 113 17.41 -2.94 4.81
N ALA A 114 16.98 -4.13 4.39
CA ALA A 114 17.07 -4.58 3.01
C ALA A 114 16.11 -3.82 2.08
N ILE A 115 14.91 -3.53 2.57
CA ILE A 115 13.84 -2.83 1.85
C ILE A 115 13.18 -1.79 2.77
N ALA A 116 12.85 -0.62 2.24
CA ALA A 116 11.99 0.36 2.90
C ALA A 116 10.66 0.44 2.18
N TYR A 117 9.60 0.72 2.91
CA TYR A 117 8.29 1.00 2.32
C TYR A 117 7.58 2.15 3.04
N SER A 118 6.74 2.85 2.28
CA SER A 118 5.92 3.97 2.76
C SER A 118 4.43 3.65 2.67
N GLN A 119 3.61 4.62 3.01
CA GLN A 119 2.16 4.56 2.84
C GLN A 119 1.74 5.10 1.47
N ALA A 120 0.58 4.65 1.00
CA ALA A 120 -0.10 5.21 -0.16
C ALA A 120 -1.40 5.90 0.23
N LEU A 121 -1.79 6.88 -0.58
CA LEU A 121 -3.18 7.34 -0.66
C LEU A 121 -3.81 6.70 -1.89
N TRP A 122 -4.90 6.00 -1.70
CA TRP A 122 -5.66 5.44 -2.79
C TRP A 122 -6.63 6.49 -3.32
N ILE A 123 -6.62 6.68 -4.63
CA ILE A 123 -7.41 7.71 -5.31
C ILE A 123 -8.55 7.02 -6.03
N SER A 124 -9.77 7.45 -5.75
CA SER A 124 -10.95 7.01 -6.49
C SER A 124 -11.10 7.76 -7.81
N SER A 125 -11.84 7.17 -8.76
CA SER A 125 -12.10 7.78 -10.08
C SER A 125 -12.88 9.11 -10.03
N ASP A 126 -13.47 9.43 -8.88
CA ASP A 126 -14.14 10.71 -8.62
C ASP A 126 -13.28 11.68 -7.78
N GLY A 127 -11.99 11.36 -7.61
CA GLY A 127 -10.98 12.26 -7.07
C GLY A 127 -10.87 12.31 -5.55
N ILE A 128 -11.42 11.32 -4.84
CA ILE A 128 -11.24 11.22 -3.37
C ILE A 128 -9.96 10.47 -3.06
N ALA A 129 -9.09 11.07 -2.25
CA ALA A 129 -7.93 10.43 -1.68
C ALA A 129 -8.27 9.85 -0.29
N ALA A 130 -8.00 8.56 -0.10
CA ALA A 130 -8.19 7.89 1.17
C ALA A 130 -6.92 7.14 1.59
N PRO A 131 -6.51 7.20 2.87
CA PRO A 131 -5.35 6.47 3.35
C PRO A 131 -5.65 4.96 3.36
N PHE A 132 -4.73 4.18 2.81
CA PHE A 132 -4.72 2.73 2.95
C PHE A 132 -3.41 2.36 3.64
N LEU A 133 -3.50 2.12 4.95
CA LEU A 133 -2.35 1.98 5.81
C LEU A 133 -2.08 0.50 6.07
N THR A 134 -0.87 0.05 5.77
CA THR A 134 -0.39 -1.28 6.14
C THR A 134 0.86 -1.15 7.01
N ASN A 135 0.84 -1.81 8.16
CA ASN A 135 1.95 -1.82 9.10
C ASN A 135 2.50 -3.23 9.30
N LEU A 136 3.54 -3.58 8.55
CA LEU A 136 4.18 -4.90 8.65
C LEU A 136 4.92 -5.16 9.99
N GLU A 137 4.98 -4.18 10.89
CA GLU A 137 5.47 -4.38 12.26
C GLU A 137 4.41 -5.06 13.15
N LEU A 138 3.14 -5.07 12.72
CA LEU A 138 2.05 -5.81 13.36
C LEU A 138 2.03 -7.25 12.82
N ALA A 139 2.04 -8.22 13.73
CA ALA A 139 2.23 -9.62 13.39
C ALA A 139 1.12 -10.21 12.51
N ASP A 140 -0.11 -9.74 12.64
CA ASP A 140 -1.26 -10.14 11.83
C ASP A 140 -1.21 -9.55 10.43
N GLU A 141 -0.90 -8.26 10.27
CA GLU A 141 -0.71 -7.62 8.98
C GLU A 141 0.50 -8.19 8.23
N PHE A 142 1.61 -8.42 8.94
CA PHE A 142 2.78 -9.08 8.36
C PHE A 142 2.45 -10.48 7.84
N ARG A 143 1.73 -11.29 8.62
CA ARG A 143 1.31 -12.62 8.20
C ARG A 143 0.39 -12.54 6.99
N PHE A 144 -0.58 -11.62 7.00
CA PHE A 144 -1.48 -11.44 5.86
C PHE A 144 -0.69 -11.08 4.60
N PHE A 145 0.23 -10.12 4.67
CA PHE A 145 1.09 -9.73 3.55
C PHE A 145 1.97 -10.89 3.06
N MET A 146 2.51 -11.68 3.97
CA MET A 146 3.42 -12.79 3.59
C MET A 146 2.70 -14.03 3.04
N GLU A 147 1.41 -14.22 3.33
CA GLU A 147 0.70 -15.47 3.04
C GLU A 147 -0.55 -15.30 2.18
N ASN A 148 -1.28 -14.18 2.30
CA ASN A 148 -2.63 -14.05 1.77
C ASN A 148 -2.77 -13.06 0.62
N GLY A 149 -2.22 -11.85 0.72
CA GLY A 149 -2.41 -10.83 -0.30
C GLY A 149 -1.49 -9.63 -0.21
N ASN A 150 -1.31 -8.97 -1.38
CA ASN A 150 -0.56 -7.73 -1.45
C ASN A 150 -1.43 -6.57 -0.91
N THR A 151 -0.94 -5.90 0.13
CA THR A 151 -1.61 -4.77 0.77
C THR A 151 -0.85 -3.45 0.57
N ILE A 152 0.27 -3.47 -0.13
CA ILE A 152 1.12 -2.29 -0.33
C ILE A 152 1.38 -2.10 -1.83
N PRO A 153 1.00 -0.97 -2.43
CA PRO A 153 1.30 -0.68 -3.83
C PRO A 153 2.79 -0.79 -4.16
N ALA A 154 3.11 -1.29 -5.35
CA ALA A 154 4.49 -1.51 -5.76
C ALA A 154 5.35 -0.25 -5.70
N SER A 155 4.78 0.90 -6.03
CA SER A 155 5.45 2.20 -5.98
C SER A 155 5.89 2.63 -4.57
N CYS A 156 5.38 1.99 -3.51
CA CYS A 156 5.76 2.32 -2.14
C CYS A 156 7.11 1.77 -1.69
N PHE A 157 7.82 1.00 -2.52
CA PHE A 157 9.01 0.26 -2.13
C PHE A 157 10.31 0.80 -2.74
N LEU A 158 11.37 0.78 -1.90
CA LEU A 158 12.76 0.99 -2.30
C LEU A 158 13.63 -0.08 -1.63
N TYR A 159 14.51 -0.76 -2.38
CA TYR A 159 15.35 -1.80 -1.82
C TYR A 159 16.83 -1.64 -2.19
N ARG A 160 17.71 -2.21 -1.38
CA ARG A 160 19.14 -2.27 -1.69
C ARG A 160 19.40 -3.28 -2.78
N ALA A 161 20.13 -2.90 -3.81
CA ALA A 161 20.47 -3.79 -4.89
C ALA A 161 21.26 -5.02 -4.44
N GLU A 162 22.04 -4.89 -3.37
CA GLU A 162 22.87 -5.94 -2.77
C GLU A 162 22.09 -6.96 -1.94
N CYS A 163 20.81 -6.67 -1.57
CA CYS A 163 19.99 -7.60 -0.77
C CYS A 163 19.56 -8.86 -1.54
N LEU A 164 19.76 -8.88 -2.85
CA LEU A 164 19.53 -10.03 -3.71
C LEU A 164 20.80 -10.36 -4.53
N PRO A 165 21.08 -11.65 -4.78
CA PRO A 165 22.32 -12.08 -5.44
C PRO A 165 22.36 -11.79 -6.95
N SER A 166 21.24 -11.42 -7.55
CA SER A 166 21.08 -11.22 -9.00
C SER A 166 20.20 -10.01 -9.29
N ARG A 167 20.31 -9.49 -10.52
CA ARG A 167 19.39 -8.50 -11.09
C ARG A 167 18.19 -9.15 -11.80
N ASP A 168 18.22 -10.45 -12.04
CA ASP A 168 17.07 -11.22 -12.52
C ASP A 168 16.19 -11.61 -11.33
N VAL A 169 15.42 -10.62 -10.88
CA VAL A 169 14.68 -10.73 -9.61
C VAL A 169 13.19 -10.90 -9.80
N TRP A 170 12.65 -10.47 -10.95
CA TRP A 170 11.24 -10.64 -11.27
C TRP A 170 10.96 -12.07 -11.69
N PRO A 171 10.04 -12.80 -11.03
CA PRO A 171 9.67 -14.15 -11.44
C PRO A 171 8.93 -14.11 -12.79
N GLU A 172 9.38 -14.92 -13.75
CA GLU A 172 8.85 -14.96 -15.12
C GLU A 172 7.80 -16.07 -15.30
N ASP A 173 7.72 -16.98 -14.35
CA ASP A 173 6.88 -18.19 -14.35
C ASP A 173 5.50 -18.01 -13.72
N ILE A 174 5.17 -16.81 -13.26
CA ILE A 174 3.88 -16.51 -12.62
C ILE A 174 3.01 -15.59 -13.46
N ALA A 175 1.70 -15.76 -13.35
CA ALA A 175 0.73 -15.02 -14.15
C ALA A 175 0.52 -13.57 -13.64
N SER A 176 0.68 -13.30 -12.35
CA SER A 176 0.41 -11.98 -11.75
C SER A 176 1.10 -11.80 -10.41
N ALA A 177 1.09 -10.57 -9.88
CA ALA A 177 1.61 -10.21 -8.54
C ALA A 177 3.11 -10.50 -8.34
N ALA A 178 3.93 -10.32 -9.40
CA ALA A 178 5.36 -10.56 -9.33
C ALA A 178 6.08 -9.56 -8.43
N ASP A 179 5.59 -8.33 -8.32
CA ASP A 179 6.03 -7.32 -7.36
C ASP A 179 5.92 -7.84 -5.92
N TRP A 180 4.75 -8.32 -5.55
CA TRP A 180 4.51 -8.91 -4.23
C TRP A 180 5.45 -10.10 -3.94
N ARG A 181 5.65 -10.99 -4.91
CA ARG A 181 6.59 -12.12 -4.79
C ARG A 181 8.03 -11.64 -4.59
N LEU A 182 8.41 -10.58 -5.28
CA LEU A 182 9.74 -9.96 -5.12
C LEU A 182 9.90 -9.39 -3.69
N TRP A 183 8.92 -8.64 -3.18
CA TRP A 183 8.98 -8.10 -1.82
C TRP A 183 9.05 -9.19 -0.75
N GLN A 184 8.24 -10.24 -0.88
CA GLN A 184 8.30 -11.41 -0.01
C GLN A 184 9.67 -12.08 -0.05
N ARG A 185 10.27 -12.20 -1.23
CA ARG A 185 11.60 -12.78 -1.41
C ARG A 185 12.67 -11.95 -0.70
N ILE A 186 12.69 -10.63 -0.90
CA ILE A 186 13.64 -9.74 -0.23
C ILE A 186 13.54 -9.89 1.30
N ILE A 187 12.33 -9.89 1.84
CA ILE A 187 12.09 -10.04 3.28
C ILE A 187 12.62 -11.38 3.80
N ARG A 188 12.36 -12.49 3.09
CA ARG A 188 12.81 -13.83 3.51
C ARG A 188 14.32 -14.02 3.42
N GLU A 189 14.95 -13.46 2.39
CA GLU A 189 16.41 -13.61 2.19
C GLU A 189 17.23 -12.68 3.12
N ASN A 190 16.59 -11.72 3.80
CA ASN A 190 17.22 -10.76 4.69
C ASN A 190 16.63 -10.78 6.12
N PRO A 191 16.60 -11.92 6.85
CA PRO A 191 15.82 -12.08 8.08
C PRO A 191 16.30 -11.23 9.27
N HIS A 192 17.54 -10.76 9.26
CA HIS A 192 18.10 -9.97 10.37
C HIS A 192 17.61 -8.53 10.40
N ASN A 193 17.37 -7.92 9.24
CA ASN A 193 16.84 -6.56 9.12
C ASN A 193 16.04 -6.47 7.82
N PRO A 194 14.87 -7.11 7.76
CA PRO A 194 14.18 -7.32 6.50
C PRO A 194 13.60 -6.03 5.91
N PHE A 195 13.00 -5.18 6.74
CA PHE A 195 12.33 -3.98 6.24
C PHE A 195 12.36 -2.81 7.22
N SER A 196 12.12 -1.62 6.69
CA SER A 196 11.87 -0.39 7.43
C SER A 196 10.55 0.24 6.99
N TYR A 197 9.72 0.63 7.94
CA TYR A 197 8.43 1.27 7.69
C TYR A 197 8.53 2.79 7.81
N CYS A 198 8.40 3.49 6.70
CA CYS A 198 8.29 4.95 6.64
C CYS A 198 6.82 5.35 6.82
N ARG A 199 6.45 5.81 8.04
CA ARG A 199 5.06 6.03 8.50
C ARG A 199 4.38 7.27 7.93
N VAL A 200 4.66 7.59 6.67
CA VAL A 200 4.08 8.75 5.98
C VAL A 200 3.64 8.37 4.57
N PRO A 201 2.57 8.97 4.04
CA PRO A 201 2.22 8.79 2.64
C PRO A 201 3.23 9.48 1.73
N THR A 202 3.66 8.76 0.69
CA THR A 202 4.57 9.26 -0.35
C THR A 202 4.13 8.86 -1.75
N VAL A 203 2.99 8.19 -1.90
CA VAL A 203 2.45 7.72 -3.18
C VAL A 203 0.97 8.04 -3.27
N LEU A 204 0.54 8.59 -4.41
CA LEU A 204 -0.84 8.59 -4.84
C LEU A 204 -1.04 7.38 -5.75
N HIS A 205 -1.82 6.41 -5.31
CA HIS A 205 -2.12 5.19 -6.05
C HIS A 205 -3.50 5.29 -6.69
N PHE A 206 -3.52 5.32 -8.03
CA PHE A 206 -4.76 5.49 -8.79
C PHE A 206 -5.40 4.14 -9.11
N SER A 207 -6.72 4.11 -9.06
CA SER A 207 -7.44 2.91 -9.47
C SER A 207 -7.30 2.70 -10.97
N ALA A 208 -6.81 1.53 -11.37
CA ALA A 208 -6.79 1.17 -12.78
C ALA A 208 -8.22 1.14 -13.35
N ALA A 209 -8.38 1.47 -14.64
CA ALA A 209 -9.68 1.57 -15.30
C ALA A 209 -10.58 0.33 -15.16
N TRP A 210 -9.99 -0.87 -14.99
CA TRP A 210 -10.70 -2.13 -14.72
C TRP A 210 -11.11 -2.30 -13.24
N LYS A 211 -10.67 -1.40 -12.35
CA LYS A 211 -11.10 -1.32 -10.93
C LYS A 211 -12.18 -0.23 -10.74
N ASN A 212 -12.76 0.31 -11.82
CA ASN A 212 -13.64 1.47 -11.83
C ASN A 212 -15.03 1.28 -11.21
N SER A 213 -15.28 0.17 -10.56
CA SER A 213 -16.45 0.03 -9.72
C SER A 213 -16.01 0.20 -8.26
N ARG A 214 -16.63 1.11 -7.53
CA ARG A 214 -16.49 1.21 -6.05
C ARG A 214 -16.69 -0.15 -5.38
N HIS A 215 -17.46 -1.05 -5.99
CA HIS A 215 -17.73 -2.41 -5.54
C HIS A 215 -16.58 -3.39 -5.83
N SER A 216 -15.61 -3.04 -6.64
CA SER A 216 -14.40 -3.85 -6.88
C SER A 216 -13.17 -3.37 -6.12
N ALA A 217 -13.29 -2.27 -5.38
CA ALA A 217 -12.26 -1.82 -4.45
C ALA A 217 -12.14 -2.80 -3.26
N ALA A 218 -10.98 -2.83 -2.60
CA ALA A 218 -10.87 -3.48 -1.30
C ALA A 218 -11.97 -2.96 -0.37
N ALA A 219 -12.57 -3.84 0.44
CA ALA A 219 -13.73 -3.50 1.28
C ALA A 219 -13.46 -2.28 2.18
N GLU A 220 -12.23 -2.19 2.69
CA GLU A 220 -11.78 -1.08 3.52
C GLU A 220 -11.78 0.24 2.75
N PHE A 221 -11.30 0.24 1.50
CA PHE A 221 -11.29 1.43 0.67
C PHE A 221 -12.71 1.86 0.29
N ALA A 222 -13.58 0.92 -0.08
CA ALA A 222 -14.99 1.21 -0.34
C ALA A 222 -15.68 1.83 0.88
N THR A 223 -15.40 1.33 2.08
CA THR A 223 -15.92 1.89 3.34
C THR A 223 -15.45 3.33 3.57
N LEU A 224 -14.16 3.61 3.31
CA LEU A 224 -13.63 4.97 3.43
C LEU A 224 -14.27 5.94 2.42
N LEU A 225 -14.54 5.50 1.19
CA LEU A 225 -15.24 6.30 0.19
C LEU A 225 -16.69 6.60 0.61
N ASP A 226 -17.41 5.61 1.16
CA ASP A 226 -18.76 5.79 1.69
C ASP A 226 -18.79 6.78 2.88
N ILE A 227 -17.74 6.79 3.70
CA ILE A 227 -17.59 7.79 4.77
C ILE A 227 -17.34 9.16 4.13
N ALA A 228 -16.41 9.27 3.18
CA ALA A 228 -16.07 10.53 2.52
C ALA A 228 -17.29 11.19 1.88
N ASP A 229 -18.20 10.42 1.28
CA ASP A 229 -19.43 10.94 0.67
C ASP A 229 -20.38 11.60 1.67
N ARG A 230 -20.41 11.10 2.90
CA ARG A 230 -21.33 11.56 3.95
C ARG A 230 -20.71 12.55 4.92
N ALA A 231 -19.38 12.57 5.00
CA ALA A 231 -18.63 13.33 5.98
C ALA A 231 -18.29 14.72 5.45
N ALA A 232 -19.06 15.73 5.81
CA ALA A 232 -18.77 17.13 5.48
C ALA A 232 -17.39 17.61 6.02
N TRP A 233 -16.84 16.88 6.99
CA TRP A 233 -15.52 17.13 7.58
C TRP A 233 -14.36 16.43 6.87
N TRP A 234 -14.61 15.66 5.80
CA TRP A 234 -13.53 15.07 5.00
C TRP A 234 -12.64 16.19 4.45
N PRO A 235 -11.30 16.12 4.63
CA PRO A 235 -10.41 17.20 4.24
C PRO A 235 -10.52 17.56 2.77
N SER A 236 -10.71 18.85 2.46
CA SER A 236 -10.80 19.33 1.07
C SER A 236 -9.51 19.09 0.28
N THR A 237 -8.35 19.05 0.94
CA THR A 237 -7.05 18.72 0.34
C THR A 237 -6.94 17.27 -0.13
N LEU A 238 -7.81 16.40 0.37
CA LEU A 238 -7.91 14.99 -0.01
C LEU A 238 -9.06 14.77 -1.02
N ARG A 239 -9.42 15.79 -1.76
CA ARG A 239 -10.47 15.72 -2.78
C ARG A 239 -10.17 16.66 -3.94
N VAL A 240 -10.26 16.17 -5.15
CA VAL A 240 -10.19 16.98 -6.38
C VAL A 240 -11.50 16.86 -7.14
N SER A 241 -11.80 17.88 -7.96
CA SER A 241 -12.98 17.87 -8.81
C SER A 241 -12.63 17.32 -10.19
N VAL A 242 -13.05 16.12 -10.48
CA VAL A 242 -12.89 15.49 -11.79
C VAL A 242 -13.97 15.99 -12.73
N THR A 243 -13.60 16.41 -13.95
CA THR A 243 -14.51 16.92 -14.97
C THR A 243 -14.46 16.02 -16.22
N LYS A 244 -15.31 16.31 -17.21
CA LYS A 244 -15.24 15.60 -18.51
C LYS A 244 -13.95 15.88 -19.29
N ALA A 245 -13.23 16.94 -18.95
CA ALA A 245 -12.02 17.39 -19.63
C ALA A 245 -10.73 16.99 -18.88
N SER A 246 -10.84 16.46 -17.66
CA SER A 246 -9.68 16.08 -16.83
C SER A 246 -9.97 14.80 -16.04
N ASN A 247 -8.93 14.04 -15.75
CA ASN A 247 -9.01 12.90 -14.83
C ASN A 247 -8.39 13.25 -13.47
N GLU A 248 -8.60 12.38 -12.50
CA GLU A 248 -8.10 12.54 -11.13
C GLU A 248 -6.57 12.65 -11.07
N GLN A 249 -5.85 11.92 -11.90
CA GLN A 249 -4.40 11.95 -11.95
C GLN A 249 -3.88 13.31 -12.44
N TYR A 250 -4.51 13.87 -13.46
CA TYR A 250 -4.18 15.21 -13.95
C TYR A 250 -4.40 16.29 -12.88
N GLU A 251 -5.53 16.24 -12.17
CA GLU A 251 -5.84 17.22 -11.14
C GLU A 251 -4.85 17.14 -9.96
N TYR A 252 -4.52 15.95 -9.50
CA TYR A 252 -3.52 15.78 -8.44
C TYR A 252 -2.11 16.16 -8.91
N SER A 253 -1.73 15.81 -10.13
CA SER A 253 -0.43 16.20 -10.71
C SER A 253 -0.26 17.72 -10.74
N ASN A 254 -1.30 18.45 -11.16
CA ASN A 254 -1.29 19.92 -11.17
C ASN A 254 -1.13 20.51 -9.76
N LEU A 255 -1.87 19.99 -8.77
CA LEU A 255 -1.75 20.46 -7.38
C LEU A 255 -0.35 20.24 -6.82
N MET A 256 0.23 19.06 -7.07
CA MET A 256 1.59 18.74 -6.65
C MET A 256 2.61 19.66 -7.29
N HIS A 257 2.50 19.89 -8.60
CA HIS A 257 3.47 20.70 -9.36
C HIS A 257 3.43 22.17 -8.98
N MET A 258 2.26 22.72 -8.64
CA MET A 258 2.12 24.13 -8.25
C MET A 258 2.87 24.52 -6.98
N ALA A 259 2.92 23.66 -5.97
CA ALA A 259 3.56 23.95 -4.69
C ALA A 259 4.02 22.66 -3.99
N PRO A 260 5.04 21.94 -4.51
CA PRO A 260 5.34 20.56 -4.13
C PRO A 260 5.54 20.34 -2.62
N ALA A 261 6.40 21.12 -1.98
CA ALA A 261 6.70 20.96 -0.55
C ALA A 261 5.47 21.29 0.33
N THR A 262 4.81 22.41 0.04
CA THR A 262 3.62 22.85 0.80
C THR A 262 2.46 21.86 0.63
N TRP A 263 2.24 21.38 -0.60
CA TRP A 263 1.21 20.39 -0.88
C TRP A 263 1.46 19.09 -0.12
N SER A 264 2.69 18.58 -0.12
CA SER A 264 3.06 17.36 0.59
C SER A 264 2.84 17.47 2.09
N GLU A 265 3.25 18.60 2.70
CA GLU A 265 3.05 18.85 4.13
C GLU A 265 1.55 18.94 4.49
N GLN A 266 0.78 19.72 3.72
CA GLN A 266 -0.66 19.88 3.95
C GLN A 266 -1.40 18.54 3.78
N THR A 267 -1.05 17.75 2.77
CA THR A 267 -1.65 16.45 2.52
C THR A 267 -1.35 15.48 3.67
N ARG A 268 -0.11 15.40 4.14
CA ARG A 268 0.26 14.55 5.28
C ARG A 268 -0.45 14.95 6.57
N ARG A 269 -0.57 16.26 6.81
CA ARG A 269 -1.34 16.77 7.96
C ARG A 269 -2.81 16.40 7.85
N ALA A 270 -3.42 16.61 6.68
CA ALA A 270 -4.81 16.23 6.43
C ALA A 270 -5.06 14.74 6.61
N VAL A 271 -4.13 13.88 6.17
CA VAL A 271 -4.20 12.42 6.40
C VAL A 271 -4.13 12.09 7.88
N SER A 272 -3.21 12.71 8.62
CA SER A 272 -3.07 12.49 10.06
C SER A 272 -4.36 12.88 10.81
N ASP A 273 -4.91 14.05 10.50
CA ASP A 273 -6.16 14.54 11.10
C ASP A 273 -7.35 13.64 10.75
N LEU A 274 -7.42 13.19 9.48
CA LEU A 274 -8.43 12.24 9.01
C LEU A 274 -8.39 10.91 9.79
N VAL A 275 -7.20 10.31 9.88
CA VAL A 275 -7.02 9.03 10.58
C VAL A 275 -7.36 9.16 12.07
N ALA A 276 -6.93 10.25 12.72
CA ALA A 276 -7.28 10.53 14.11
C ALA A 276 -8.80 10.70 14.29
N ARG A 277 -9.46 11.37 13.36
CA ARG A 277 -10.91 11.57 13.38
C ARG A 277 -11.68 10.25 13.19
N LEU A 278 -11.27 9.43 12.21
CA LEU A 278 -11.89 8.11 11.98
C LEU A 278 -11.75 7.22 13.21
N ALA A 279 -10.54 7.15 13.80
CA ALA A 279 -10.30 6.38 15.01
C ALA A 279 -11.18 6.87 16.18
N TRP A 280 -11.33 8.18 16.33
CA TRP A 280 -12.19 8.75 17.37
C TRP A 280 -13.67 8.43 17.15
N GLU A 281 -14.17 8.50 15.92
CA GLU A 281 -15.55 8.15 15.59
C GLU A 281 -15.84 6.66 15.85
N ASP A 282 -14.90 5.78 15.53
CA ASP A 282 -15.00 4.35 15.82
C ASP A 282 -15.10 4.09 17.35
N VAL A 283 -14.26 4.74 18.15
CA VAL A 283 -14.34 4.68 19.62
C VAL A 283 -15.69 5.16 20.12
N GLN A 284 -16.22 6.26 19.57
CA GLN A 284 -17.54 6.79 19.98
C GLN A 284 -18.69 5.84 19.59
N ALA A 285 -18.59 5.21 18.41
CA ALA A 285 -19.60 4.25 17.95
C ALA A 285 -19.56 2.93 18.75
N THR A 286 -18.39 2.50 19.18
CA THR A 286 -18.19 1.25 19.92
C THR A 286 -18.59 1.37 21.39
N ARG A 287 -18.43 2.55 22.00
CA ARG A 287 -18.68 2.79 23.44
C ARG A 287 -20.08 2.41 23.93
N PRO A 288 -21.18 2.78 23.26
CA PRO A 288 -22.53 2.37 23.69
C PRO A 288 -22.74 0.85 23.65
N THR A 289 -22.16 0.20 22.62
CA THR A 289 -22.25 -1.26 22.46
C THR A 289 -21.51 -1.97 23.58
N LEU A 290 -20.30 -1.50 23.92
CA LEU A 290 -19.51 -2.05 25.03
C LEU A 290 -20.26 -1.91 26.35
N ALA A 291 -20.80 -0.73 26.65
CA ALA A 291 -21.58 -0.48 27.88
C ALA A 291 -22.81 -1.40 27.99
N LYS A 292 -23.49 -1.67 26.85
CA LYS A 292 -24.61 -2.61 26.82
C LYS A 292 -24.17 -4.04 27.12
N VAL A 293 -23.09 -4.51 26.48
CA VAL A 293 -22.54 -5.86 26.72
C VAL A 293 -22.04 -6.02 28.15
N GLU A 294 -21.41 -5.00 28.71
CA GLU A 294 -21.00 -5.02 30.12
C GLU A 294 -22.19 -5.12 31.07
N ALA A 295 -23.27 -4.38 30.81
CA ALA A 295 -24.53 -4.45 31.62
C ALA A 295 -25.18 -5.85 31.50
N GLU A 296 -25.28 -6.42 30.30
CA GLU A 296 -25.77 -7.76 30.07
C GLU A 296 -24.93 -8.82 30.79
N ASN A 297 -23.61 -8.73 30.72
CA ASN A 297 -22.70 -9.61 31.45
C ASN A 297 -22.85 -9.50 32.95
N ALA A 298 -23.05 -8.29 33.48
CA ALA A 298 -23.29 -8.08 34.89
C ALA A 298 -24.64 -8.74 35.35
N ALA A 299 -25.69 -8.57 34.54
CA ALA A 299 -26.99 -9.20 34.80
C ALA A 299 -26.89 -10.74 34.78
N LEU A 300 -26.24 -11.31 33.79
CA LEU A 300 -26.02 -12.75 33.69
C LEU A 300 -25.20 -13.30 34.86
N ARG A 301 -24.19 -12.58 35.33
CA ARG A 301 -23.41 -12.97 36.53
C ARG A 301 -24.27 -13.01 37.77
N LEU A 302 -25.21 -12.05 37.95
CA LEU A 302 -26.15 -12.03 39.05
C LEU A 302 -27.14 -13.22 38.98
N GLU A 303 -27.67 -13.52 37.80
CA GLU A 303 -28.53 -14.68 37.60
C GLU A 303 -27.83 -16.01 37.92
N ILE A 304 -26.57 -16.17 37.43
CA ILE A 304 -25.75 -17.35 37.75
C ILE A 304 -25.52 -17.46 39.25
N ALA A 305 -25.24 -16.35 39.94
CA ALA A 305 -25.05 -16.35 41.37
C ALA A 305 -26.35 -16.75 42.11
N ALA A 306 -27.50 -16.22 41.67
CA ALA A 306 -28.82 -16.59 42.23
C ALA A 306 -29.12 -18.07 41.98
N LEU A 307 -28.88 -18.60 40.80
CA LEU A 307 -29.02 -20.02 40.50
C LEU A 307 -28.14 -20.89 41.41
N HIS A 308 -26.90 -20.52 41.63
CA HIS A 308 -25.97 -21.25 42.50
C HIS A 308 -26.43 -21.23 43.99
N GLN A 309 -27.11 -20.18 44.41
CA GLN A 309 -27.67 -20.07 45.77
C GLN A 309 -29.02 -20.76 45.92
N SER A 310 -29.68 -21.13 44.83
CA SER A 310 -31.00 -21.75 44.87
C SER A 310 -31.00 -23.09 45.61
N ALA A 311 -32.10 -23.42 46.27
CA ALA A 311 -32.28 -24.70 46.96
C ALA A 311 -32.10 -25.87 45.99
N SER A 312 -32.67 -25.77 44.78
CA SER A 312 -32.56 -26.79 43.73
C SER A 312 -31.12 -27.07 43.35
N TRP A 313 -30.31 -25.98 43.17
CA TRP A 313 -28.90 -26.13 42.81
C TRP A 313 -28.09 -26.80 43.94
N ARG A 314 -28.36 -26.47 45.20
CA ARG A 314 -27.68 -27.06 46.34
C ARG A 314 -28.05 -28.54 46.54
N VAL A 315 -29.31 -28.88 46.42
CA VAL A 315 -29.79 -30.27 46.58
C VAL A 315 -29.27 -31.18 45.48
N THR A 316 -29.12 -30.67 44.25
CA THR A 316 -28.61 -31.46 43.10
C THR A 316 -27.10 -31.46 42.99
N ALA A 317 -26.33 -30.82 43.86
CA ALA A 317 -24.88 -30.74 43.82
C ALA A 317 -24.17 -32.11 43.77
N PRO A 318 -24.57 -33.13 44.52
CA PRO A 318 -23.96 -34.47 44.44
C PRO A 318 -24.10 -35.08 43.04
N LEU A 319 -25.27 -34.96 42.42
CA LEU A 319 -25.55 -35.50 41.08
C LEU A 319 -24.64 -34.82 40.01
N ARG A 320 -24.46 -33.50 40.10
CA ARG A 320 -23.56 -32.79 39.17
C ARG A 320 -22.10 -33.21 39.33
N LYS A 321 -21.64 -33.47 40.57
CA LYS A 321 -20.27 -33.98 40.77
C LYS A 321 -20.07 -35.34 40.09
N ILE A 322 -21.04 -36.24 40.20
CA ILE A 322 -21.02 -37.53 39.51
C ILE A 322 -21.00 -37.35 37.98
N ALA A 323 -21.91 -36.53 37.43
CA ALA A 323 -22.00 -36.27 35.99
C ALA A 323 -20.69 -35.67 35.44
N THR A 324 -20.04 -34.74 36.15
CA THR A 324 -18.76 -34.14 35.77
C THR A 324 -17.62 -35.17 35.79
N SER A 325 -17.60 -36.07 36.77
CA SER A 325 -16.60 -37.15 36.84
C SER A 325 -16.73 -38.14 35.70
N LEU A 326 -17.96 -38.46 35.30
CA LEU A 326 -18.24 -39.35 34.16
C LEU A 326 -17.80 -38.71 32.81
N ARG A 327 -18.09 -37.42 32.60
CA ARG A 327 -17.65 -36.70 31.37
C ARG A 327 -16.13 -36.61 31.23
N ARG A 328 -15.37 -36.48 32.34
CA ARG A 328 -13.91 -36.47 32.34
C ARG A 328 -13.29 -37.84 32.04
N LYS A 329 -14.04 -38.92 32.15
CA LYS A 329 -13.57 -40.30 31.89
C LYS A 329 -13.92 -40.81 30.48
N SER A 330 -14.67 -40.05 29.67
CA SER A 330 -14.92 -40.40 28.25
C SER A 330 -13.73 -39.89 27.42
N PRO A 331 -13.00 -40.77 26.71
CA PRO A 331 -11.95 -40.33 25.80
C PRO A 331 -12.58 -39.52 24.68
N GLN A 332 -11.94 -38.42 24.31
CA GLN A 332 -12.23 -37.74 23.06
C GLN A 332 -11.80 -38.69 21.92
N ASN A 333 -12.78 -39.22 21.18
CA ASN A 333 -12.55 -39.83 19.89
C ASN A 333 -12.48 -38.75 18.84
#